data_ae3032a2d8bd34a31698714fb23f6392
#
_entry.id   ae3032a2d8bd34a31698714fb23f6392
#
_cell.length_a   1.000
_cell.length_b   1.000
_cell.length_c   1.000
_cell.angle_alpha   90.00
_cell.angle_beta   90.00
_cell.angle_gamma   90.00
#
_symmetry.space_group_name_H-M   'P 1'
#
loop_
_entity.id
_entity.type
_entity.pdbx_description
1 polymer ?
#
loop_
_entity_poly.entity_id
_entity_poly.type
_entity_poly.pdbx_seq_one_letter_code
_entity_poly.pdbx_strand_id
1 'polypeptide(L)'
;SQISYSQMIPSFQGVYDKKSSSDGSTYVLDFDNDDTCTSNCTNSFYGEIGWNTNMSSYTVSIWVKSGSSNPGTWRGFFNCYSSSSDGFQLDSDGSGRYRFLANVGNAKFGNNSITTTWNHLAVTADGSQTKLYYNGNLVSTDSWVENTWNQIEIGRNRNTDRPGDYFIDEVRVWNTDLTQSQIQAWMHKTLDTSHDNYSNSTSDNLKVYFQMSSSSISGTTLSDQSANGNNASLYNVGEVELVSSYVPISDLNSSYETNVEAIWSASTTSSSDASNGLTMTVSSTLSEENFAVFGNNNTSNTSTSDLPNGTAIRSARIWQVDKSGTVSASIIIDISDATGNSPTVGAATNYKLLHRIGTSGNFTSVATGGSVSGDNITFSGVTVHKGFYVIAATDSSNL
;
A
#
# COMPACT_ATOMS: atom_id res chain seq x y z
N SER A 1 18.84 30.63 45.24
CA SER A 1 17.98 30.57 44.05
C SER A 1 18.12 29.20 43.40
N GLN A 2 17.13 28.37 43.64
CA GLN A 2 16.99 27.06 42.96
C GLN A 2 16.31 27.31 41.60
N ILE A 3 17.04 27.01 40.54
CA ILE A 3 16.46 26.92 39.19
C ILE A 3 15.89 25.52 39.09
N SER A 4 14.58 25.41 39.17
CA SER A 4 13.86 24.18 38.83
C SER A 4 13.85 24.04 37.31
N TYR A 5 14.62 23.12 36.78
CA TYR A 5 14.41 22.62 35.43
C TYR A 5 13.10 21.80 35.42
N SER A 6 11.99 22.42 35.09
CA SER A 6 10.86 21.70 34.55
C SER A 6 11.30 21.20 33.18
N GLN A 7 11.61 19.92 33.08
CA GLN A 7 11.67 19.24 31.79
C GLN A 7 10.29 19.45 31.15
N MET A 8 10.22 20.35 30.17
CA MET A 8 9.15 20.30 29.21
C MET A 8 9.33 18.99 28.45
N ILE A 9 8.54 18.01 28.82
CA ILE A 9 8.19 16.96 27.89
C ILE A 9 7.57 17.69 26.71
N PRO A 10 8.12 17.60 25.50
CA PRO A 10 7.42 18.12 24.33
C PRO A 10 6.03 17.47 24.37
N SER A 11 5.01 18.28 24.55
CA SER A 11 3.66 17.76 24.46
C SER A 11 3.54 17.16 23.05
N PHE A 12 3.27 15.91 22.96
CA PHE A 12 2.96 15.15 21.73
C PHE A 12 1.87 15.81 20.86
N GLN A 13 1.27 16.88 21.32
CA GLN A 13 0.23 17.64 20.63
C GLN A 13 0.69 18.31 19.31
N GLY A 14 1.98 18.49 19.08
CA GLY A 14 2.48 19.08 17.83
C GLY A 14 2.64 18.08 16.68
N VAL A 15 2.69 16.78 16.98
CA VAL A 15 2.82 15.69 15.98
C VAL A 15 1.45 15.20 15.51
N TYR A 16 0.39 15.52 16.26
CA TYR A 16 -0.99 15.07 16.01
C TYR A 16 -1.86 16.09 15.26
N ASP A 17 -1.29 17.14 14.72
CA ASP A 17 -2.03 17.97 13.78
C ASP A 17 -2.30 17.13 12.54
N LYS A 18 -3.48 16.49 12.56
CA LYS A 18 -4.10 15.86 11.41
C LYS A 18 -4.06 16.89 10.28
N LYS A 19 -3.01 16.86 9.47
CA LYS A 19 -3.12 17.38 8.13
C LYS A 19 -4.35 16.69 7.59
N SER A 20 -5.39 17.47 7.35
CA SER A 20 -6.64 16.97 6.81
C SER A 20 -6.29 15.99 5.67
N SER A 21 -6.91 14.84 5.65
CA SER A 21 -6.76 13.72 4.73
C SER A 21 -6.82 14.06 3.22
N SER A 22 -6.56 15.30 2.86
CA SER A 22 -6.58 15.77 1.47
C SER A 22 -5.26 15.55 0.73
N ASP A 23 -4.22 15.05 1.38
CA ASP A 23 -2.90 14.83 0.77
C ASP A 23 -2.39 13.38 0.79
N GLY A 24 -3.24 12.41 1.21
CA GLY A 24 -2.90 10.98 1.19
C GLY A 24 -1.79 10.59 2.17
N SER A 25 -1.29 11.48 3.02
CA SER A 25 -0.28 11.15 3.99
C SER A 25 -0.91 10.48 5.20
N THR A 26 -0.81 9.15 5.27
CA THR A 26 -0.96 8.40 6.50
C THR A 26 0.32 8.49 7.33
N TYR A 27 0.25 8.15 8.61
CA TYR A 27 1.45 8.02 9.43
C TYR A 27 1.92 6.57 9.41
N VAL A 28 3.19 6.37 9.70
CA VAL A 28 3.84 5.08 9.77
C VAL A 28 4.55 4.96 11.10
N LEU A 29 4.62 3.75 11.66
CA LEU A 29 5.51 3.46 12.78
C LEU A 29 6.95 3.32 12.28
N ASP A 30 7.81 4.20 12.78
CA ASP A 30 9.23 4.13 12.65
C ASP A 30 9.80 3.33 13.83
N PHE A 31 10.32 2.15 13.56
CA PHE A 31 11.06 1.35 14.52
C PHE A 31 12.55 1.67 14.37
N ASP A 32 12.96 2.87 14.78
CA ASP A 32 14.34 3.32 14.76
C ASP A 32 15.17 2.50 15.77
N ASN A 33 15.46 1.28 15.41
CA ASN A 33 16.34 0.43 16.15
C ASN A 33 17.76 0.61 15.62
N ASP A 34 18.46 1.59 16.19
CA ASP A 34 19.85 1.91 15.89
C ASP A 34 20.69 0.66 15.54
N ASP A 35 21.34 0.68 14.40
CA ASP A 35 22.19 -0.37 13.84
C ASP A 35 23.32 -0.84 14.75
N THR A 36 23.58 -0.15 15.86
CA THR A 36 24.66 -0.45 16.80
C THR A 36 24.39 -1.64 17.68
N CYS A 37 23.15 -2.10 17.81
CA CYS A 37 22.83 -3.25 18.64
C CYS A 37 23.06 -4.57 17.90
N THR A 38 24.16 -5.26 18.25
CA THR A 38 24.54 -6.56 17.66
C THR A 38 24.23 -7.76 18.56
N SER A 39 23.87 -7.54 19.84
CA SER A 39 23.47 -8.61 20.78
C SER A 39 22.80 -8.05 22.04
N ASN A 40 21.79 -8.78 22.55
CA ASN A 40 21.05 -8.44 23.78
C ASN A 40 20.45 -7.02 23.78
N CYS A 41 19.73 -6.66 22.74
CA CYS A 41 19.07 -5.37 22.58
C CYS A 41 17.87 -5.23 23.52
N THR A 42 18.12 -5.09 24.82
CA THR A 42 17.08 -4.97 25.85
C THR A 42 16.26 -3.68 25.74
N ASN A 43 16.74 -2.71 24.98
CA ASN A 43 16.06 -1.43 24.74
C ASN A 43 15.49 -1.34 23.32
N SER A 44 15.34 -2.46 22.62
CA SER A 44 14.75 -2.43 21.28
C SER A 44 13.30 -1.98 21.33
N PHE A 45 12.93 -1.21 20.34
CA PHE A 45 11.57 -0.79 20.10
C PHE A 45 10.77 -1.93 19.47
N TYR A 46 9.58 -2.25 19.99
CA TYR A 46 8.69 -3.25 19.41
C TYR A 46 7.26 -3.11 19.92
N GLY A 47 6.31 -3.70 19.18
CA GLY A 47 4.93 -3.89 19.61
C GLY A 47 4.63 -5.36 19.87
N GLU A 48 4.00 -5.68 21.01
CA GLU A 48 3.49 -7.01 21.33
C GLU A 48 1.97 -7.05 21.15
N ILE A 49 1.50 -7.95 20.29
CA ILE A 49 0.09 -8.09 19.91
C ILE A 49 -0.60 -9.03 20.88
N GLY A 50 -1.76 -8.61 21.40
CA GLY A 50 -2.51 -9.36 22.40
C GLY A 50 -3.22 -10.64 21.90
N TRP A 51 -3.01 -11.06 20.66
CA TRP A 51 -3.64 -12.23 20.06
C TRP A 51 -2.60 -13.23 19.56
N ASN A 52 -2.79 -14.52 19.84
CA ASN A 52 -1.81 -15.57 19.61
C ASN A 52 -2.47 -16.95 19.37
N THR A 53 -3.49 -17.03 18.56
CA THR A 53 -4.21 -18.30 18.30
C THR A 53 -3.56 -19.05 17.13
N ASN A 54 -3.24 -20.34 17.32
CA ASN A 54 -2.70 -21.19 16.26
C ASN A 54 -3.63 -21.24 15.03
N MET A 55 -3.04 -21.14 13.85
CA MET A 55 -3.73 -21.17 12.57
C MET A 55 -2.99 -22.03 11.56
N SER A 56 -3.71 -22.91 10.88
CA SER A 56 -3.17 -23.67 9.72
C SER A 56 -3.46 -22.98 8.38
N SER A 57 -4.53 -22.19 8.31
CA SER A 57 -4.84 -21.33 7.18
C SER A 57 -4.76 -19.88 7.65
N TYR A 58 -4.00 -19.06 6.98
CA TYR A 58 -3.80 -17.66 7.37
C TYR A 58 -3.25 -16.79 6.25
N THR A 59 -3.37 -15.49 6.45
CA THR A 59 -2.66 -14.47 5.68
C THR A 59 -2.05 -13.44 6.64
N VAL A 60 -0.79 -13.09 6.41
CA VAL A 60 -0.17 -11.87 6.96
C VAL A 60 0.17 -10.97 5.80
N SER A 61 -0.24 -9.73 5.82
CA SER A 61 0.21 -8.72 4.86
C SER A 61 0.67 -7.46 5.57
N ILE A 62 1.70 -6.82 5.01
CA ILE A 62 2.38 -5.70 5.65
C ILE A 62 3.04 -4.83 4.59
N TRP A 63 2.93 -3.51 4.73
CA TRP A 63 3.80 -2.58 4.06
C TRP A 63 5.04 -2.34 4.92
N VAL A 64 6.21 -2.50 4.33
CA VAL A 64 7.49 -2.35 5.03
C VAL A 64 8.52 -1.63 4.16
N LYS A 65 9.31 -0.79 4.82
CA LYS A 65 10.48 -0.12 4.26
C LYS A 65 11.62 -0.25 5.25
N SER A 66 12.84 -0.50 4.79
CA SER A 66 14.02 -0.47 5.66
C SER A 66 14.54 0.96 5.78
N GLY A 67 14.99 1.38 6.94
CA GLY A 67 15.69 2.64 7.17
C GLY A 67 17.06 2.67 6.49
N SER A 68 17.64 1.50 6.18
CA SER A 68 18.91 1.39 5.46
C SER A 68 18.85 0.36 4.33
N SER A 69 19.68 0.52 3.30
CA SER A 69 19.81 -0.44 2.18
C SER A 69 20.49 -1.77 2.59
N ASN A 70 21.04 -1.82 3.80
CA ASN A 70 21.64 -3.01 4.38
C ASN A 70 21.26 -3.14 5.85
N PRO A 71 20.06 -3.64 6.16
CA PRO A 71 19.56 -3.74 7.53
C PRO A 71 20.34 -4.75 8.39
N GLY A 72 21.34 -5.44 7.82
CA GLY A 72 22.05 -6.52 8.49
C GLY A 72 21.29 -7.84 8.43
N THR A 73 21.85 -8.90 9.05
CA THR A 73 21.33 -10.25 9.00
C THR A 73 20.32 -10.49 10.12
N TRP A 74 19.16 -11.09 9.78
CA TRP A 74 18.10 -11.52 10.69
C TRP A 74 17.41 -10.39 11.47
N ARG A 75 17.43 -9.19 10.91
CA ARG A 75 16.67 -8.05 11.44
C ARG A 75 15.20 -8.29 11.19
N GLY A 76 14.44 -8.49 12.27
CA GLY A 76 13.02 -8.85 12.20
C GLY A 76 12.11 -7.63 12.21
N PHE A 77 10.97 -7.76 11.52
CA PHE A 77 9.92 -6.75 11.51
C PHE A 77 8.54 -7.32 11.88
N PHE A 78 8.36 -8.63 11.81
CA PHE A 78 7.18 -9.34 12.30
C PHE A 78 7.60 -10.73 12.80
N ASN A 79 7.07 -11.18 13.93
CA ASN A 79 7.26 -12.54 14.39
C ASN A 79 6.07 -13.05 15.19
N CYS A 80 5.86 -14.37 15.20
CA CYS A 80 4.91 -15.07 16.05
C CYS A 80 5.58 -16.20 16.85
N TYR A 81 6.83 -16.01 17.21
CA TYR A 81 7.65 -16.95 17.96
C TYR A 81 7.56 -16.73 19.47
N SER A 82 7.42 -17.80 20.25
CA SER A 82 7.65 -17.76 21.69
C SER A 82 8.98 -18.39 22.10
N SER A 83 9.61 -19.15 21.21
CA SER A 83 10.87 -19.85 21.47
C SER A 83 11.59 -20.14 20.16
N SER A 84 12.82 -20.65 20.22
CA SER A 84 13.62 -20.99 19.03
C SER A 84 13.07 -22.15 18.18
N SER A 85 11.96 -22.77 18.57
CA SER A 85 11.44 -23.98 17.94
C SER A 85 10.06 -23.85 17.31
N ASP A 86 9.29 -22.79 17.60
CA ASP A 86 7.88 -22.70 17.19
C ASP A 86 7.55 -21.32 16.61
N GLY A 87 6.71 -21.30 15.57
CA GLY A 87 6.26 -20.09 14.88
C GLY A 87 7.18 -19.67 13.75
N PHE A 88 6.98 -18.46 13.26
CA PHE A 88 7.77 -17.89 12.18
C PHE A 88 8.12 -16.42 12.41
N GLN A 89 9.04 -15.93 11.62
CA GLN A 89 9.39 -14.51 11.56
C GLN A 89 9.54 -14.04 10.11
N LEU A 90 9.27 -12.75 9.91
CA LEU A 90 9.64 -12.02 8.71
C LEU A 90 10.83 -11.15 9.05
N ASP A 91 11.91 -11.30 8.30
CA ASP A 91 13.20 -10.68 8.59
C ASP A 91 14.03 -10.41 7.32
N SER A 92 15.25 -9.90 7.52
CA SER A 92 16.29 -9.84 6.51
C SER A 92 17.15 -11.10 6.55
N ASP A 93 17.47 -11.68 5.38
CA ASP A 93 18.45 -12.76 5.28
C ASP A 93 19.89 -12.23 5.29
N GLY A 94 20.87 -13.15 5.32
CA GLY A 94 22.31 -12.78 5.29
C GLY A 94 22.79 -12.17 3.97
N SER A 95 21.91 -12.00 2.99
CA SER A 95 22.19 -11.42 1.67
C SER A 95 21.35 -10.16 1.41
N GLY A 96 20.73 -9.60 2.44
CA GLY A 96 19.91 -8.38 2.33
C GLY A 96 18.61 -8.58 1.56
N ARG A 97 17.92 -9.72 1.73
CA ARG A 97 16.61 -10.00 1.13
C ARG A 97 15.57 -10.21 2.21
N TYR A 98 14.33 -9.87 1.93
CA TYR A 98 13.20 -10.24 2.79
C TYR A 98 13.03 -11.75 2.83
N ARG A 99 12.86 -12.31 4.03
CA ARG A 99 12.74 -13.73 4.26
C ARG A 99 11.57 -14.06 5.18
N PHE A 100 10.88 -15.16 4.88
CA PHE A 100 10.07 -15.93 5.83
C PHE A 100 10.95 -17.02 6.42
N LEU A 101 11.06 -17.09 7.74
CA LEU A 101 11.80 -18.10 8.46
C LEU A 101 10.90 -18.77 9.49
N ALA A 102 10.71 -20.07 9.37
CA ALA A 102 9.99 -20.91 10.31
C ALA A 102 10.82 -22.12 10.72
N ASN A 103 10.38 -22.84 11.74
CA ASN A 103 11.02 -24.11 12.13
C ASN A 103 10.88 -25.19 11.05
N VAL A 104 9.73 -25.21 10.36
CA VAL A 104 9.42 -26.16 9.29
C VAL A 104 10.09 -25.84 7.95
N GLY A 105 10.60 -24.63 7.78
CA GLY A 105 11.24 -24.23 6.54
C GLY A 105 11.54 -22.73 6.45
N ASN A 106 12.19 -22.34 5.38
CA ASN A 106 12.41 -20.92 5.08
C ASN A 106 12.29 -20.66 3.58
N ALA A 107 11.78 -19.48 3.25
CA ALA A 107 11.64 -19.01 1.89
C ALA A 107 11.95 -17.53 1.79
N LYS A 108 12.24 -17.03 0.60
CA LYS A 108 12.60 -15.65 0.35
C LYS A 108 11.53 -14.99 -0.51
N PHE A 109 11.31 -13.70 -0.29
CA PHE A 109 10.44 -12.89 -1.13
C PHE A 109 11.14 -12.55 -2.46
N GLY A 110 11.49 -13.59 -3.23
CA GLY A 110 12.22 -13.47 -4.47
C GLY A 110 13.73 -13.17 -4.27
N ASN A 111 14.37 -12.70 -5.34
CA ASN A 111 15.78 -12.32 -5.34
C ASN A 111 16.00 -10.80 -5.18
N ASN A 112 14.94 -10.06 -4.87
CA ASN A 112 15.02 -8.62 -4.72
C ASN A 112 15.75 -8.27 -3.42
N SER A 113 16.71 -7.37 -3.51
CA SER A 113 17.37 -6.81 -2.32
C SER A 113 16.38 -5.92 -1.55
N ILE A 114 16.53 -5.90 -0.23
CA ILE A 114 15.87 -4.92 0.63
C ILE A 114 16.36 -3.52 0.23
N THR A 115 15.43 -2.61 0.12
CA THR A 115 15.67 -1.22 -0.26
C THR A 115 15.04 -0.27 0.75
N THR A 116 15.44 1.00 0.68
CA THR A 116 14.82 2.09 1.46
C THR A 116 13.50 2.57 0.84
N THR A 117 12.86 1.77 0.01
CA THR A 117 11.57 2.05 -0.62
C THR A 117 10.48 1.15 -0.05
N TRP A 118 9.24 1.60 -0.12
CA TRP A 118 8.09 0.82 0.34
C TRP A 118 7.86 -0.42 -0.50
N ASN A 119 7.69 -1.56 0.19
CA ASN A 119 7.33 -2.84 -0.40
C ASN A 119 6.16 -3.46 0.35
N HIS A 120 5.23 -4.04 -0.39
CA HIS A 120 4.17 -4.86 0.17
C HIS A 120 4.62 -6.31 0.20
N LEU A 121 4.58 -6.92 1.38
CA LEU A 121 4.86 -8.34 1.59
C LEU A 121 3.60 -9.03 2.06
N ALA A 122 3.31 -10.20 1.51
CA ALA A 122 2.26 -11.05 2.05
C ALA A 122 2.71 -12.51 2.10
N VAL A 123 2.26 -13.20 3.15
CA VAL A 123 2.41 -14.64 3.35
C VAL A 123 1.02 -15.22 3.46
N THR A 124 0.71 -16.25 2.67
CA THR A 124 -0.52 -17.03 2.84
C THR A 124 -0.20 -18.48 3.09
N ALA A 125 -1.02 -19.14 3.89
CA ALA A 125 -0.99 -20.59 4.10
C ALA A 125 -2.40 -21.16 3.99
N ASP A 126 -2.56 -22.28 3.29
CA ASP A 126 -3.84 -22.95 3.07
C ASP A 126 -3.99 -24.28 3.84
N GLY A 127 -3.11 -24.53 4.81
CA GLY A 127 -3.03 -25.76 5.58
C GLY A 127 -2.11 -26.82 4.96
N SER A 128 -1.64 -26.64 3.71
CA SER A 128 -0.75 -27.56 3.01
C SER A 128 0.45 -26.86 2.37
N GLN A 129 0.28 -25.62 1.96
CA GLN A 129 1.30 -24.82 1.28
C GLN A 129 1.43 -23.44 1.91
N THR A 130 2.66 -22.90 1.87
CA THR A 130 2.96 -21.50 2.17
C THR A 130 3.35 -20.80 0.89
N LYS A 131 2.73 -19.65 0.63
CA LYS A 131 3.02 -18.81 -0.54
C LYS A 131 3.47 -17.43 -0.10
N LEU A 132 4.48 -16.89 -0.79
CA LEU A 132 5.02 -15.55 -0.54
C LEU A 132 4.72 -14.65 -1.72
N TYR A 133 4.27 -13.44 -1.43
CA TYR A 133 3.96 -12.41 -2.42
C TYR A 133 4.79 -11.16 -2.15
N TYR A 134 5.44 -10.66 -3.20
CA TYR A 134 6.21 -9.42 -3.19
C TYR A 134 5.54 -8.41 -4.12
N ASN A 135 5.10 -7.28 -3.57
CA ASN A 135 4.36 -6.25 -4.30
C ASN A 135 3.18 -6.86 -5.10
N GLY A 136 2.39 -7.71 -4.42
CA GLY A 136 1.22 -8.37 -4.99
C GLY A 136 1.52 -9.56 -5.91
N ASN A 137 2.78 -9.86 -6.23
CA ASN A 137 3.14 -10.94 -7.14
C ASN A 137 3.64 -12.17 -6.38
N LEU A 138 3.15 -13.35 -6.76
CA LEU A 138 3.60 -14.63 -6.21
C LEU A 138 5.09 -14.85 -6.57
N VAL A 139 5.94 -15.06 -5.55
CA VAL A 139 7.39 -15.23 -5.73
C VAL A 139 7.93 -16.53 -5.16
N SER A 140 7.18 -17.21 -4.29
CA SER A 140 7.52 -18.56 -3.77
C SER A 140 6.26 -19.33 -3.43
N THR A 141 6.35 -20.66 -3.61
CA THR A 141 5.37 -21.63 -3.13
C THR A 141 6.11 -22.81 -2.53
N ASP A 142 5.83 -23.12 -1.29
CA ASP A 142 6.50 -24.15 -0.51
C ASP A 142 5.48 -25.15 0.06
N SER A 143 5.84 -26.45 0.09
CA SER A 143 4.98 -27.56 0.50
C SER A 143 4.98 -27.80 2.00
N TRP A 144 5.05 -26.74 2.82
CA TRP A 144 5.00 -26.80 4.27
C TRP A 144 4.20 -25.62 4.83
N VAL A 145 3.69 -25.78 6.05
CA VAL A 145 2.95 -24.73 6.77
C VAL A 145 3.46 -24.69 8.21
N GLU A 146 3.82 -23.47 8.66
CA GLU A 146 4.00 -23.23 10.10
C GLU A 146 2.67 -22.76 10.69
N ASN A 147 2.15 -23.51 11.65
CA ASN A 147 0.82 -23.27 12.21
C ASN A 147 0.84 -22.83 13.68
N THR A 148 2.01 -22.69 14.28
CA THR A 148 2.16 -22.26 15.67
C THR A 148 2.23 -20.74 15.74
N TRP A 149 1.30 -20.13 16.48
CA TRP A 149 1.19 -18.70 16.69
C TRP A 149 1.24 -18.43 18.20
N ASN A 150 2.45 -18.21 18.69
CA ASN A 150 2.67 -17.86 20.08
C ASN A 150 2.71 -16.33 20.25
N GLN A 151 3.67 -15.79 20.95
CA GLN A 151 3.82 -14.34 21.13
C GLN A 151 4.00 -13.63 19.77
N ILE A 152 3.06 -12.76 19.41
CA ILE A 152 3.09 -12.02 18.13
C ILE A 152 3.67 -10.64 18.37
N GLU A 153 4.67 -10.27 17.57
CA GLU A 153 5.37 -9.01 17.73
C GLU A 153 5.68 -8.36 16.37
N ILE A 154 5.78 -7.03 16.37
CA ILE A 154 6.26 -6.21 15.25
C ILE A 154 7.51 -5.43 15.68
N GLY A 155 8.44 -5.18 14.74
CA GLY A 155 9.66 -4.39 14.97
C GLY A 155 10.88 -5.17 15.46
N ARG A 156 10.76 -6.47 15.75
CA ARG A 156 11.90 -7.31 16.15
C ARG A 156 11.79 -8.76 15.69
N ASN A 157 12.90 -9.51 15.82
CA ASN A 157 12.93 -10.94 15.58
C ASN A 157 12.57 -11.73 16.86
N ARG A 158 12.39 -13.05 16.70
CA ARG A 158 12.03 -14.00 17.76
C ARG A 158 13.00 -14.07 18.93
N ASN A 159 14.28 -13.78 18.70
CA ASN A 159 15.32 -13.90 19.74
C ASN A 159 15.51 -12.60 20.52
N THR A 160 14.73 -11.57 20.23
CA THR A 160 14.77 -10.25 20.88
C THR A 160 16.11 -9.51 20.80
N ASP A 161 17.10 -10.08 20.08
CA ASP A 161 18.47 -9.59 20.00
C ASP A 161 18.80 -8.87 18.68
N ARG A 162 17.83 -8.82 17.74
CA ARG A 162 18.04 -8.26 16.42
C ARG A 162 16.80 -7.49 15.97
N PRO A 163 16.54 -6.36 16.59
CA PRO A 163 15.51 -5.44 16.14
C PRO A 163 15.91 -4.93 14.76
N GLY A 164 14.92 -4.63 13.93
CA GLY A 164 15.14 -4.04 12.62
C GLY A 164 14.87 -2.55 12.67
N ASP A 165 15.64 -1.78 11.92
CA ASP A 165 15.34 -0.40 11.56
C ASP A 165 14.36 -0.45 10.37
N TYR A 166 13.06 -0.45 10.67
CA TYR A 166 12.00 -0.56 9.69
C TYR A 166 10.86 0.41 9.94
N PHE A 167 10.36 0.94 8.85
CA PHE A 167 9.08 1.62 8.80
C PHE A 167 8.00 0.59 8.44
N ILE A 168 6.92 0.56 9.21
CA ILE A 168 5.88 -0.46 9.08
C ILE A 168 4.51 0.20 9.00
N ASP A 169 3.67 -0.26 8.07
CA ASP A 169 2.31 0.21 7.89
C ASP A 169 1.38 -0.91 7.45
N GLU A 170 0.07 -0.73 7.66
CA GLU A 170 -0.98 -1.62 7.17
C GLU A 170 -0.76 -3.09 7.52
N VAL A 171 -0.43 -3.38 8.78
CA VAL A 171 -0.27 -4.76 9.26
C VAL A 171 -1.63 -5.43 9.36
N ARG A 172 -1.83 -6.50 8.61
CA ARG A 172 -3.11 -7.22 8.53
C ARG A 172 -2.88 -8.70 8.74
N VAL A 173 -3.65 -9.32 9.64
CA VAL A 173 -3.60 -10.76 9.91
C VAL A 173 -5.00 -11.35 9.76
N TRP A 174 -5.14 -12.34 8.90
CA TRP A 174 -6.38 -13.12 8.72
C TRP A 174 -6.17 -14.58 9.10
N ASN A 175 -7.22 -15.25 9.56
CA ASN A 175 -7.26 -16.69 9.74
C ASN A 175 -7.82 -17.42 8.50
N THR A 176 -7.51 -16.92 7.33
CA THR A 176 -7.80 -17.52 6.03
C THR A 176 -6.70 -17.16 5.04
N ASP A 177 -6.49 -18.00 4.05
CA ASP A 177 -5.56 -17.76 2.94
C ASP A 177 -6.23 -16.88 1.87
N LEU A 178 -5.78 -15.66 1.73
CA LEU A 178 -6.22 -14.78 0.66
C LEU A 178 -5.59 -15.19 -0.68
N THR A 179 -6.36 -15.08 -1.73
CA THR A 179 -5.86 -15.26 -3.10
C THR A 179 -4.99 -14.09 -3.52
N GLN A 180 -4.13 -14.31 -4.54
CA GLN A 180 -3.33 -13.23 -5.13
C GLN A 180 -4.22 -12.05 -5.58
N SER A 181 -5.36 -12.33 -6.21
CA SER A 181 -6.27 -11.28 -6.66
C SER A 181 -6.86 -10.46 -5.52
N GLN A 182 -7.16 -11.09 -4.39
CA GLN A 182 -7.61 -10.37 -3.18
C GLN A 182 -6.49 -9.51 -2.59
N ILE A 183 -5.25 -10.04 -2.52
CA ILE A 183 -4.09 -9.27 -2.07
C ILE A 183 -3.88 -8.04 -2.97
N GLN A 184 -3.87 -8.22 -4.29
CA GLN A 184 -3.70 -7.13 -5.27
C GLN A 184 -4.82 -6.10 -5.19
N ALA A 185 -6.08 -6.54 -5.07
CA ALA A 185 -7.23 -5.65 -5.01
C ALA A 185 -7.23 -4.73 -3.76
N TRP A 186 -6.54 -5.12 -2.70
CA TRP A 186 -6.59 -4.43 -1.41
C TRP A 186 -5.25 -3.88 -0.92
N MET A 187 -4.13 -4.16 -1.59
CA MET A 187 -2.83 -3.69 -1.12
C MET A 187 -2.68 -2.16 -1.17
N HIS A 188 -3.42 -1.48 -2.04
CA HIS A 188 -3.40 -0.03 -2.20
C HIS A 188 -4.62 0.68 -1.59
N LYS A 189 -5.37 0.00 -0.73
CA LYS A 189 -6.57 0.53 -0.07
C LYS A 189 -6.52 0.27 1.42
N THR A 190 -7.09 1.17 2.21
CA THR A 190 -7.48 0.84 3.59
C THR A 190 -8.61 -0.18 3.58
N LEU A 191 -8.64 -1.09 4.56
CA LEU A 191 -9.72 -2.08 4.63
C LEU A 191 -11.03 -1.42 5.06
N ASP A 192 -12.09 -1.79 4.35
CA ASP A 192 -13.47 -1.48 4.71
C ASP A 192 -14.37 -2.72 4.60
N THR A 193 -15.64 -2.57 4.92
CA THR A 193 -16.61 -3.66 4.96
C THR A 193 -17.00 -4.23 3.58
N SER A 194 -16.45 -3.72 2.49
CA SER A 194 -16.62 -4.29 1.15
C SER A 194 -15.62 -5.42 0.83
N HIS A 195 -14.63 -5.65 1.71
CA HIS A 195 -13.72 -6.78 1.60
C HIS A 195 -14.44 -8.08 1.96
N ASP A 196 -14.34 -9.13 1.12
CA ASP A 196 -15.05 -10.41 1.26
C ASP A 196 -14.85 -11.12 2.61
N ASN A 197 -13.72 -10.90 3.26
CA ASN A 197 -13.35 -11.54 4.53
C ASN A 197 -13.39 -10.58 5.73
N TYR A 198 -14.03 -9.43 5.57
CA TYR A 198 -14.11 -8.42 6.62
C TYR A 198 -15.45 -7.67 6.59
N SER A 199 -16.29 -7.85 7.59
CA SER A 199 -17.56 -7.14 7.78
C SER A 199 -17.58 -6.29 9.07
N ASN A 200 -16.44 -6.12 9.72
CA ASN A 200 -16.28 -5.45 11.01
C ASN A 200 -17.00 -6.21 12.16
N SER A 201 -16.89 -7.52 12.17
CA SER A 201 -17.42 -8.42 13.19
C SER A 201 -16.30 -9.30 13.78
N THR A 202 -16.40 -9.68 15.04
CA THR A 202 -15.45 -10.62 15.69
C THR A 202 -15.45 -12.02 15.07
N SER A 203 -16.50 -12.37 14.32
CA SER A 203 -16.57 -13.61 13.53
C SER A 203 -15.83 -13.56 12.22
N ASP A 204 -15.38 -12.38 11.77
CA ASP A 204 -14.64 -12.22 10.53
C ASP A 204 -13.30 -12.93 10.53
N ASN A 205 -12.80 -13.18 9.35
CA ASN A 205 -11.46 -13.76 9.17
C ASN A 205 -10.33 -12.78 9.51
N LEU A 206 -10.56 -11.47 9.46
CA LEU A 206 -9.59 -10.47 9.90
C LEU A 206 -9.45 -10.49 11.42
N LYS A 207 -8.26 -10.76 11.92
CA LYS A 207 -7.95 -10.90 13.35
C LYS A 207 -7.15 -9.74 13.91
N VAL A 208 -6.32 -9.10 13.09
CA VAL A 208 -5.53 -7.91 13.48
C VAL A 208 -5.48 -6.96 12.27
N TYR A 209 -5.67 -5.68 12.53
CA TYR A 209 -5.47 -4.61 11.55
C TYR A 209 -4.88 -3.37 12.21
N PHE A 210 -3.61 -3.12 11.95
CA PHE A 210 -2.94 -1.88 12.35
C PHE A 210 -2.75 -0.98 11.15
N GLN A 211 -3.56 0.06 11.08
CA GLN A 211 -3.55 1.06 10.00
C GLN A 211 -2.46 2.11 10.19
N MET A 212 -1.81 2.17 11.36
CA MET A 212 -0.76 3.15 11.70
C MET A 212 -1.18 4.62 11.49
N SER A 213 -2.44 4.94 11.69
CA SER A 213 -2.92 6.32 11.64
C SER A 213 -2.58 7.09 12.93
N SER A 214 -2.58 8.42 12.88
CA SER A 214 -2.32 9.26 14.07
C SER A 214 -3.25 8.98 15.25
N SER A 215 -4.45 8.48 14.99
CA SER A 215 -5.42 8.07 16.01
C SER A 215 -5.23 6.64 16.50
N SER A 216 -4.35 5.86 15.87
CA SER A 216 -4.11 4.45 16.22
C SER A 216 -3.29 4.28 17.49
N ILE A 217 -2.55 5.31 17.95
CA ILE A 217 -1.70 5.24 19.13
C ILE A 217 -2.29 6.09 20.26
N SER A 218 -2.45 5.48 21.43
CA SER A 218 -2.81 6.14 22.67
C SER A 218 -1.87 5.67 23.79
N GLY A 219 -0.98 6.55 24.21
CA GLY A 219 0.08 6.18 25.17
C GLY A 219 1.00 5.11 24.59
N THR A 220 1.04 3.94 25.22
CA THR A 220 1.81 2.76 24.79
C THR A 220 0.93 1.72 24.09
N THR A 221 -0.26 2.07 23.64
CA THR A 221 -1.18 1.15 22.97
C THR A 221 -1.32 1.51 21.50
N LEU A 222 -1.05 0.55 20.63
CA LEU A 222 -1.39 0.61 19.22
C LEU A 222 -2.73 -0.11 19.02
N SER A 223 -3.74 0.62 18.56
CA SER A 223 -5.10 0.13 18.44
C SER A 223 -5.29 -0.77 17.22
N ASP A 224 -5.86 -1.95 17.45
CA ASP A 224 -6.37 -2.83 16.40
C ASP A 224 -7.67 -2.24 15.83
N GLN A 225 -7.71 -2.03 14.52
CA GLN A 225 -8.88 -1.51 13.80
C GLN A 225 -9.86 -2.62 13.39
N SER A 226 -9.51 -3.90 13.61
CA SER A 226 -10.47 -5.00 13.45
C SER A 226 -11.49 -4.99 14.59
N ALA A 227 -12.61 -5.69 14.42
CA ALA A 227 -13.61 -5.84 15.49
C ALA A 227 -13.13 -6.67 16.69
N ASN A 228 -11.94 -7.29 16.62
CA ASN A 228 -11.45 -8.18 17.67
C ASN A 228 -10.77 -7.44 18.83
N GLY A 229 -10.29 -6.21 18.62
CA GLY A 229 -9.63 -5.43 19.66
C GLY A 229 -8.29 -6.00 20.14
N ASN A 230 -7.56 -6.69 19.25
CA ASN A 230 -6.26 -7.30 19.53
C ASN A 230 -5.14 -6.23 19.49
N ASN A 231 -5.25 -5.25 20.38
CA ASN A 231 -4.30 -4.15 20.46
C ASN A 231 -2.87 -4.63 20.71
N ALA A 232 -1.89 -3.86 20.23
CA ALA A 232 -0.51 -4.07 20.59
C ALA A 232 -0.06 -3.15 21.73
N SER A 233 0.73 -3.68 22.63
CA SER A 233 1.47 -2.92 23.63
C SER A 233 2.83 -2.53 23.05
N LEU A 234 3.12 -1.22 23.02
CA LEU A 234 4.39 -0.68 22.54
C LEU A 234 5.39 -0.57 23.68
N TYR A 235 6.61 -1.03 23.45
CA TYR A 235 7.70 -1.03 24.42
C TYR A 235 8.82 -0.10 23.97
N ASN A 236 9.44 0.57 24.92
CA ASN A 236 10.53 1.55 24.72
C ASN A 236 10.12 2.77 23.89
N VAL A 237 8.94 3.27 24.12
CA VAL A 237 8.21 4.29 23.34
C VAL A 237 8.93 5.64 23.20
N GLY A 238 10.02 5.88 23.90
CA GLY A 238 10.77 7.14 23.83
C GLY A 238 11.45 7.39 22.49
N GLU A 239 11.55 6.39 21.64
CA GLU A 239 12.22 6.42 20.34
C GLU A 239 11.23 6.18 19.18
N VAL A 240 9.92 6.09 19.44
CA VAL A 240 8.93 5.94 18.38
C VAL A 240 8.54 7.28 17.82
N GLU A 241 8.79 7.43 16.58
CA GLU A 241 8.22 8.55 15.83
C GLU A 241 7.13 8.04 14.87
N LEU A 242 5.95 8.63 14.98
CA LEU A 242 4.99 8.60 13.88
C LEU A 242 5.48 9.60 12.85
N VAL A 243 6.03 9.10 11.77
CA VAL A 243 6.48 9.93 10.65
C VAL A 243 5.46 9.90 9.53
N SER A 244 5.51 10.88 8.63
CA SER A 244 4.64 10.91 7.46
C SER A 244 4.87 9.67 6.61
N SER A 245 3.81 8.93 6.29
CA SER A 245 3.87 7.77 5.42
C SER A 245 3.73 8.20 3.95
N TYR A 246 4.57 7.61 3.12
CA TYR A 246 4.46 7.65 1.66
C TYR A 246 4.15 6.26 1.10
N VAL A 247 3.53 5.42 1.91
CA VAL A 247 2.93 4.15 1.45
C VAL A 247 1.90 4.46 0.38
N PRO A 248 1.93 3.77 -0.76
CA PRO A 248 0.97 4.01 -1.84
C PRO A 248 -0.41 3.42 -1.51
N ILE A 249 -1.02 3.94 -0.47
CA ILE A 249 -2.40 3.68 -0.06
C ILE A 249 -3.26 4.85 -0.49
N SER A 250 -4.40 4.57 -1.10
CA SER A 250 -5.26 5.58 -1.69
C SER A 250 -6.31 6.11 -0.73
N ASP A 251 -6.67 7.38 -0.95
CA ASP A 251 -7.86 8.04 -0.44
C ASP A 251 -8.92 8.16 -1.56
N LEU A 252 -9.09 7.09 -2.34
CA LEU A 252 -10.11 7.03 -3.38
C LEU A 252 -11.50 6.95 -2.74
N ASN A 253 -12.46 7.61 -3.39
CA ASN A 253 -13.86 7.44 -3.05
C ASN A 253 -14.30 6.01 -3.41
N SER A 254 -15.07 5.34 -2.55
CA SER A 254 -15.52 3.96 -2.72
C SER A 254 -16.21 3.65 -4.07
N SER A 255 -16.79 4.67 -4.71
CA SER A 255 -17.35 4.54 -6.08
C SER A 255 -16.30 4.43 -7.18
N TYR A 256 -15.01 4.59 -6.87
CA TYR A 256 -13.90 4.59 -7.83
C TYR A 256 -12.81 3.58 -7.47
N GLU A 257 -13.11 2.63 -6.60
CA GLU A 257 -12.16 1.62 -6.14
C GLU A 257 -12.20 0.32 -6.96
N THR A 258 -12.69 0.39 -8.18
CA THR A 258 -12.62 -0.75 -9.10
C THR A 258 -11.25 -0.80 -9.75
N ASN A 259 -10.60 -1.98 -9.71
CA ASN A 259 -9.29 -2.25 -10.28
C ASN A 259 -8.25 -1.18 -9.89
N VAL A 260 -8.00 -1.07 -8.59
CA VAL A 260 -7.05 -0.09 -8.07
C VAL A 260 -5.64 -0.51 -8.39
N GLU A 261 -4.92 0.39 -9.03
CA GLU A 261 -3.56 0.23 -9.50
C GLU A 261 -2.67 1.36 -8.96
N ALA A 262 -1.35 1.15 -8.89
CA ALA A 262 -0.44 2.17 -8.39
C ALA A 262 0.91 2.17 -9.11
N ILE A 263 1.54 3.34 -9.11
CA ILE A 263 2.94 3.57 -9.43
C ILE A 263 3.63 4.21 -8.22
N TRP A 264 4.74 3.64 -7.77
CA TRP A 264 5.54 4.14 -6.64
C TRP A 264 7.01 3.74 -6.79
N SER A 265 7.85 4.14 -5.86
CA SER A 265 9.33 4.01 -5.97
C SER A 265 9.86 2.58 -6.11
N ALA A 266 9.15 1.57 -5.58
CA ALA A 266 9.56 0.16 -5.70
C ALA A 266 8.86 -0.58 -6.84
N SER A 267 7.93 0.07 -7.55
CA SER A 267 7.20 -0.52 -8.68
C SER A 267 8.02 -0.45 -9.98
N THR A 268 7.49 -1.09 -11.00
CA THR A 268 7.92 -0.83 -12.37
C THR A 268 7.60 0.62 -12.77
N THR A 269 8.16 1.09 -13.88
CA THR A 269 7.84 2.42 -14.42
C THR A 269 6.47 2.49 -15.11
N SER A 270 5.67 1.42 -15.05
CA SER A 270 4.33 1.37 -15.67
C SER A 270 3.37 0.56 -14.80
N SER A 271 2.13 1.04 -14.68
CA SER A 271 1.01 0.34 -14.06
C SER A 271 -0.23 0.48 -14.94
N SER A 272 -1.08 -0.53 -15.00
CA SER A 272 -2.18 -0.60 -15.97
C SER A 272 -3.44 -1.22 -15.38
N ASP A 273 -4.53 -0.47 -15.43
CA ASP A 273 -5.89 -1.00 -15.39
C ASP A 273 -6.29 -1.47 -16.81
N ALA A 274 -5.63 -2.55 -17.25
CA ALA A 274 -5.70 -3.02 -18.64
C ALA A 274 -7.13 -3.36 -19.09
N SER A 275 -7.94 -3.94 -18.19
CA SER A 275 -9.34 -4.33 -18.53
C SER A 275 -10.30 -3.15 -18.63
N ASN A 276 -9.86 -1.94 -18.25
CA ASN A 276 -10.66 -0.71 -18.32
C ASN A 276 -9.98 0.40 -19.10
N GLY A 277 -8.80 0.12 -19.66
CA GLY A 277 -8.17 0.90 -20.70
C GLY A 277 -7.26 2.04 -20.23
N LEU A 278 -6.87 2.13 -18.95
CA LEU A 278 -5.90 3.15 -18.53
C LEU A 278 -4.54 2.54 -18.18
N THR A 279 -3.49 3.05 -18.80
CA THR A 279 -2.10 2.76 -18.42
C THR A 279 -1.37 4.06 -18.08
N MET A 280 -0.68 4.05 -16.95
CA MET A 280 0.19 5.16 -16.53
C MET A 280 1.65 4.70 -16.60
N THR A 281 2.50 5.48 -17.28
CA THR A 281 3.92 5.19 -17.43
C THR A 281 4.76 6.40 -17.09
N VAL A 282 5.78 6.21 -16.25
CA VAL A 282 6.76 7.25 -15.91
C VAL A 282 8.09 6.96 -16.62
N SER A 283 8.85 8.00 -16.93
CA SER A 283 10.12 7.87 -17.67
C SER A 283 11.26 7.29 -16.85
N SER A 284 11.15 7.35 -15.51
CA SER A 284 12.12 6.79 -14.57
C SER A 284 11.41 6.43 -13.27
N THR A 285 12.01 5.55 -12.48
CA THR A 285 11.51 5.19 -11.15
C THR A 285 11.27 6.46 -10.32
N LEU A 286 10.13 6.52 -9.66
CA LEU A 286 9.75 7.63 -8.79
C LEU A 286 10.66 7.68 -7.55
N SER A 287 10.89 8.88 -7.01
CA SER A 287 11.49 9.01 -5.68
C SER A 287 10.50 8.54 -4.61
N GLU A 288 11.02 8.26 -3.40
CA GLU A 288 10.26 7.61 -2.33
C GLU A 288 8.95 8.31 -1.97
N GLU A 289 8.95 9.64 -1.94
CA GLU A 289 7.78 10.44 -1.56
C GLU A 289 6.71 10.54 -2.66
N ASN A 290 7.02 10.04 -3.86
CA ASN A 290 6.16 10.18 -5.02
C ASN A 290 5.45 8.87 -5.33
N PHE A 291 4.13 8.93 -5.40
CA PHE A 291 3.32 7.85 -5.90
C PHE A 291 2.04 8.38 -6.57
N ALA A 292 1.41 7.56 -7.37
CA ALA A 292 0.03 7.74 -7.83
C ALA A 292 -0.71 6.41 -7.72
N VAL A 293 -1.90 6.46 -7.12
CA VAL A 293 -2.85 5.35 -7.05
C VAL A 293 -4.08 5.76 -7.84
N PHE A 294 -4.61 4.88 -8.67
CA PHE A 294 -5.79 5.16 -9.48
C PHE A 294 -6.73 3.97 -9.55
N GLY A 295 -8.01 4.25 -9.61
CA GLY A 295 -9.07 3.29 -9.80
C GLY A 295 -10.23 3.92 -10.56
N ASN A 296 -11.24 3.16 -10.92
CA ASN A 296 -12.31 3.63 -11.79
C ASN A 296 -13.71 3.35 -11.22
N ASN A 297 -14.73 4.00 -11.80
CA ASN A 297 -16.13 3.91 -11.38
C ASN A 297 -16.90 2.72 -11.98
N ASN A 298 -16.21 1.74 -12.55
CA ASN A 298 -16.79 0.52 -13.16
C ASN A 298 -17.93 0.78 -14.16
N THR A 299 -17.94 1.95 -14.82
CA THR A 299 -18.88 2.23 -15.90
C THR A 299 -18.23 2.05 -17.27
N SER A 300 -19.05 1.84 -18.28
CA SER A 300 -18.64 1.84 -19.67
C SER A 300 -19.52 2.84 -20.45
N ASN A 301 -19.30 2.97 -21.76
CA ASN A 301 -20.05 3.86 -22.63
C ASN A 301 -19.48 5.32 -22.65
N THR A 302 -20.23 6.23 -23.23
CA THR A 302 -19.88 7.62 -23.40
C THR A 302 -20.90 8.56 -22.75
N SER A 303 -20.51 9.83 -22.58
CA SER A 303 -21.34 10.88 -21.99
C SER A 303 -21.09 12.21 -22.69
N THR A 304 -22.13 13.02 -22.79
CA THR A 304 -22.07 14.40 -23.29
C THR A 304 -22.17 15.44 -22.18
N SER A 305 -22.19 15.00 -20.89
CA SER A 305 -22.26 15.88 -19.72
C SER A 305 -20.88 16.37 -19.29
N ASP A 306 -20.84 17.49 -18.60
CA ASP A 306 -19.65 18.04 -17.91
C ASP A 306 -18.48 18.32 -18.86
N LEU A 307 -18.76 18.62 -20.11
CA LEU A 307 -17.75 18.86 -21.14
C LEU A 307 -17.26 20.31 -21.18
N PRO A 308 -15.96 20.54 -21.36
CA PRO A 308 -15.46 21.87 -21.72
C PRO A 308 -15.78 22.23 -23.17
N ASN A 309 -15.76 23.52 -23.47
CA ASN A 309 -15.94 23.99 -24.84
C ASN A 309 -14.94 23.32 -25.81
N GLY A 310 -15.44 22.95 -26.99
CA GLY A 310 -14.65 22.34 -28.05
C GLY A 310 -14.40 20.82 -27.84
N THR A 311 -15.22 20.16 -27.00
CA THR A 311 -15.36 18.71 -26.93
C THR A 311 -16.79 18.30 -27.22
N ALA A 312 -17.01 17.18 -27.89
CA ALA A 312 -18.33 16.68 -28.27
C ALA A 312 -18.79 15.53 -27.35
N ILE A 313 -17.87 14.75 -26.84
CA ILE A 313 -18.14 13.53 -26.11
C ILE A 313 -16.98 13.17 -25.17
N ARG A 314 -17.25 12.42 -24.10
CA ARG A 314 -16.23 11.82 -23.21
C ARG A 314 -16.59 10.39 -22.84
N SER A 315 -15.62 9.63 -22.30
CA SER A 315 -15.93 8.36 -21.65
C SER A 315 -16.87 8.58 -20.45
N ALA A 316 -17.83 7.67 -20.26
CA ALA A 316 -18.61 7.60 -19.03
C ALA A 316 -17.75 7.02 -17.90
N ARG A 317 -16.75 6.15 -18.24
CA ARG A 317 -15.74 5.72 -17.29
C ARG A 317 -14.92 6.91 -16.83
N ILE A 318 -14.78 7.01 -15.52
CA ILE A 318 -14.01 8.05 -14.85
C ILE A 318 -12.98 7.35 -13.96
N TRP A 319 -11.73 7.73 -14.07
CA TRP A 319 -10.67 7.31 -13.13
C TRP A 319 -10.47 8.40 -12.09
N GLN A 320 -10.49 8.01 -10.83
CA GLN A 320 -9.99 8.86 -9.75
C GLN A 320 -8.52 8.55 -9.53
N VAL A 321 -7.73 9.59 -9.36
CA VAL A 321 -6.30 9.50 -9.03
C VAL A 321 -6.07 10.16 -7.69
N ASP A 322 -5.43 9.42 -6.79
CA ASP A 322 -4.79 9.94 -5.59
C ASP A 322 -3.27 9.91 -5.76
N LYS A 323 -2.53 10.83 -5.14
CA LYS A 323 -1.08 10.90 -5.30
C LYS A 323 -0.38 11.59 -4.15
N SER A 324 0.90 11.31 -3.98
CA SER A 324 1.83 12.10 -3.17
C SER A 324 2.94 12.70 -4.06
N GLY A 325 3.53 13.77 -3.60
CA GLY A 325 4.67 14.43 -4.24
C GLY A 325 4.38 14.89 -5.68
N THR A 326 5.37 14.81 -6.55
CA THR A 326 5.26 15.20 -7.97
C THR A 326 5.36 13.97 -8.86
N VAL A 327 4.32 13.75 -9.66
CA VAL A 327 4.27 12.66 -10.64
C VAL A 327 4.05 13.24 -12.02
N SER A 328 4.95 12.96 -12.95
CA SER A 328 4.82 13.26 -14.38
C SER A 328 4.82 11.95 -15.15
N ALA A 329 3.78 11.72 -15.93
CA ALA A 329 3.56 10.45 -16.61
C ALA A 329 3.08 10.62 -18.05
N SER A 330 3.29 9.58 -18.86
CA SER A 330 2.48 9.35 -20.03
C SER A 330 1.24 8.57 -19.61
N ILE A 331 0.06 9.09 -19.97
CA ILE A 331 -1.22 8.41 -19.76
C ILE A 331 -1.67 7.86 -21.10
N ILE A 332 -1.89 6.56 -21.16
CA ILE A 332 -2.37 5.86 -22.35
C ILE A 332 -3.79 5.40 -22.06
N ILE A 333 -4.72 5.69 -22.96
CA ILE A 333 -6.09 5.21 -22.83
C ILE A 333 -6.46 4.43 -24.09
N ASP A 334 -6.81 3.16 -23.89
CA ASP A 334 -7.47 2.30 -24.83
C ASP A 334 -8.94 2.68 -24.88
N ILE A 335 -9.42 3.15 -26.03
CA ILE A 335 -10.77 3.71 -26.16
C ILE A 335 -11.83 2.62 -26.05
N SER A 336 -11.60 1.46 -26.65
CA SER A 336 -12.57 0.36 -26.65
C SER A 336 -12.78 -0.21 -25.25
N ASP A 337 -11.69 -0.37 -24.49
CA ASP A 337 -11.76 -0.82 -23.10
C ASP A 337 -12.36 0.26 -22.18
N ALA A 338 -12.02 1.53 -22.42
CA ALA A 338 -12.54 2.66 -21.65
C ALA A 338 -14.05 2.87 -21.84
N THR A 339 -14.56 2.66 -23.04
CA THR A 339 -15.96 2.95 -23.38
C THR A 339 -16.84 1.73 -23.58
N GLY A 340 -16.25 0.56 -23.89
CA GLY A 340 -17.00 -0.61 -24.34
C GLY A 340 -17.54 -0.48 -25.77
N ASN A 341 -17.11 0.54 -26.51
CA ASN A 341 -17.53 0.81 -27.88
C ASN A 341 -16.48 0.37 -28.89
N SER A 342 -16.84 0.38 -30.17
CA SER A 342 -15.90 0.22 -31.28
C SER A 342 -15.90 1.50 -32.13
N PRO A 343 -15.19 2.55 -31.68
CA PRO A 343 -15.24 3.85 -32.33
C PRO A 343 -14.45 3.91 -33.63
N THR A 344 -14.72 4.91 -34.45
CA THR A 344 -13.86 5.26 -35.57
C THR A 344 -12.70 6.09 -35.05
N VAL A 345 -11.53 5.50 -34.98
CA VAL A 345 -10.34 6.20 -34.44
C VAL A 345 -9.93 7.35 -35.33
N GLY A 346 -9.90 8.57 -34.75
CA GLY A 346 -9.51 9.81 -35.43
C GLY A 346 -8.03 10.16 -35.25
N ALA A 347 -7.66 11.35 -35.70
CA ALA A 347 -6.33 11.89 -35.45
C ALA A 347 -6.09 12.11 -33.95
N ALA A 348 -4.83 11.97 -33.49
CA ALA A 348 -4.48 12.15 -32.09
C ALA A 348 -4.98 13.49 -31.50
N THR A 349 -4.92 14.56 -32.29
CA THR A 349 -5.35 15.90 -31.90
C THR A 349 -6.86 16.02 -31.62
N ASN A 350 -7.66 15.05 -32.06
CA ASN A 350 -9.09 15.00 -31.74
C ASN A 350 -9.37 14.62 -30.30
N TYR A 351 -8.40 14.03 -29.62
CA TYR A 351 -8.57 13.53 -28.25
C TYR A 351 -8.00 14.50 -27.24
N LYS A 352 -8.66 14.58 -26.10
CA LYS A 352 -8.23 15.36 -24.94
C LYS A 352 -8.30 14.53 -23.68
N LEU A 353 -7.30 14.64 -22.84
CA LEU A 353 -7.35 14.19 -21.46
C LEU A 353 -7.97 15.32 -20.64
N LEU A 354 -9.07 15.02 -19.99
CA LEU A 354 -9.78 15.98 -19.15
C LEU A 354 -9.60 15.63 -17.67
N HIS A 355 -9.60 16.64 -16.83
CA HIS A 355 -9.46 16.52 -15.39
C HIS A 355 -10.41 17.46 -14.66
N ARG A 356 -10.85 17.05 -13.46
CA ARG A 356 -11.52 17.90 -12.45
C ARG A 356 -11.14 17.46 -11.06
N ILE A 357 -11.18 18.40 -10.09
CA ILE A 357 -10.80 18.11 -8.70
C ILE A 357 -11.91 17.38 -7.94
N GLY A 358 -13.16 17.79 -8.11
CA GLY A 358 -14.31 17.26 -7.37
C GLY A 358 -15.13 16.23 -8.18
N THR A 359 -16.09 15.60 -7.51
CA THR A 359 -17.01 14.61 -8.11
C THR A 359 -18.02 15.22 -9.09
N SER A 360 -18.18 16.54 -9.12
CA SER A 360 -19.13 17.26 -9.95
C SER A 360 -18.50 18.50 -10.60
N GLY A 361 -19.21 19.09 -11.55
CA GLY A 361 -18.77 20.25 -12.34
C GLY A 361 -18.06 19.86 -13.63
N ASN A 362 -17.83 20.84 -14.48
CA ASN A 362 -17.22 20.62 -15.78
C ASN A 362 -15.75 20.20 -15.65
N PHE A 363 -15.34 19.28 -16.49
CA PHE A 363 -13.94 18.95 -16.69
C PHE A 363 -13.19 20.09 -17.39
N THR A 364 -11.88 20.11 -17.24
CA THR A 364 -10.95 20.98 -17.96
C THR A 364 -9.94 20.15 -18.73
N SER A 365 -9.50 20.62 -19.88
CA SER A 365 -8.48 19.91 -20.66
C SER A 365 -7.11 20.09 -20.04
N VAL A 366 -6.42 18.99 -19.76
CA VAL A 366 -5.05 18.98 -19.21
C VAL A 366 -4.01 18.50 -20.22
N ALA A 367 -4.44 17.77 -21.26
CA ALA A 367 -3.56 17.38 -22.36
C ALA A 367 -4.39 17.16 -23.65
N THR A 368 -3.71 17.33 -24.78
CA THR A 368 -4.20 16.89 -26.11
C THR A 368 -3.44 15.64 -26.51
N GLY A 369 -4.09 14.70 -27.21
CA GLY A 369 -3.50 13.45 -27.63
C GLY A 369 -2.25 13.68 -28.50
N GLY A 370 -1.14 13.02 -28.11
CA GLY A 370 0.15 13.12 -28.79
C GLY A 370 0.34 12.09 -29.88
N SER A 371 -0.17 10.87 -29.69
CA SER A 371 -0.09 9.78 -30.68
C SER A 371 -1.26 8.81 -30.56
N VAL A 372 -1.48 8.06 -31.63
CA VAL A 372 -2.48 7.01 -31.76
C VAL A 372 -1.79 5.74 -32.24
N SER A 373 -2.11 4.61 -31.61
CA SER A 373 -1.67 3.28 -32.03
C SER A 373 -2.81 2.29 -31.84
N GLY A 374 -3.43 1.85 -32.93
CA GLY A 374 -4.73 1.20 -32.85
C GLY A 374 -5.78 2.15 -32.27
N ASP A 375 -6.41 1.76 -31.18
CA ASP A 375 -7.34 2.60 -30.40
C ASP A 375 -6.71 3.12 -29.07
N ASN A 376 -5.41 2.95 -28.91
CA ASN A 376 -4.64 3.51 -27.80
C ASN A 376 -4.24 4.96 -28.09
N ILE A 377 -4.70 5.87 -27.25
CA ILE A 377 -4.36 7.29 -27.30
C ILE A 377 -3.36 7.60 -26.20
N THR A 378 -2.20 8.14 -26.58
CA THR A 378 -1.13 8.52 -25.64
C THR A 378 -1.13 10.02 -25.38
N PHE A 379 -1.17 10.40 -24.12
CA PHE A 379 -0.98 11.75 -23.60
C PHE A 379 0.37 11.80 -22.87
N SER A 380 1.38 12.39 -23.49
CA SER A 380 2.74 12.41 -22.97
C SER A 380 2.99 13.60 -22.04
N GLY A 381 3.84 13.40 -21.02
CA GLY A 381 4.33 14.46 -20.14
C GLY A 381 3.23 15.11 -19.30
N VAL A 382 2.21 14.34 -18.92
CA VAL A 382 1.11 14.83 -18.10
C VAL A 382 1.59 15.03 -16.66
N THR A 383 1.46 16.25 -16.12
CA THR A 383 1.54 16.46 -14.68
C THR A 383 0.29 15.87 -14.03
N VAL A 384 0.48 14.82 -13.26
CA VAL A 384 -0.63 14.12 -12.60
C VAL A 384 -1.10 14.92 -11.39
N HIS A 385 -2.40 15.13 -11.29
CA HIS A 385 -3.08 15.81 -10.19
C HIS A 385 -4.03 14.86 -9.46
N LYS A 386 -4.30 15.10 -8.19
CA LYS A 386 -5.42 14.46 -7.50
C LYS A 386 -6.72 14.87 -8.19
N GLY A 387 -7.66 13.91 -8.29
CA GLY A 387 -8.98 14.17 -8.84
C GLY A 387 -9.40 13.16 -9.89
N PHE A 388 -10.22 13.59 -10.83
CA PHE A 388 -10.97 12.72 -11.73
C PHE A 388 -10.55 12.96 -13.18
N TYR A 389 -10.30 11.89 -13.91
CA TYR A 389 -9.83 11.90 -15.28
C TYR A 389 -10.78 11.16 -16.22
N VAL A 390 -10.93 11.67 -17.43
CA VAL A 390 -11.66 11.04 -18.54
C VAL A 390 -10.95 11.33 -19.85
N ILE A 391 -11.11 10.43 -20.83
CA ILE A 391 -10.80 10.76 -22.22
C ILE A 391 -12.02 11.41 -22.85
N ALA A 392 -11.79 12.42 -23.71
CA ALA A 392 -12.81 13.09 -24.49
C ALA A 392 -12.37 13.27 -25.95
N ALA A 393 -13.33 13.46 -26.84
CA ALA A 393 -13.07 13.72 -28.24
C ALA A 393 -13.82 14.97 -28.73
N THR A 394 -13.25 15.62 -29.76
CA THR A 394 -13.87 16.75 -30.47
C THR A 394 -14.93 16.31 -31.47
N ASP A 395 -14.94 15.05 -31.86
CA ASP A 395 -15.92 14.40 -32.72
C ASP A 395 -16.53 13.21 -31.98
N SER A 396 -17.87 13.13 -31.94
CA SER A 396 -18.60 12.10 -31.22
C SER A 396 -18.44 10.70 -31.81
N SER A 397 -18.00 10.55 -33.04
CA SER A 397 -17.70 9.26 -33.67
C SER A 397 -16.37 8.64 -33.19
N ASN A 398 -15.53 9.41 -32.47
CA ASN A 398 -14.20 8.96 -32.05
C ASN A 398 -14.17 8.29 -30.67
N LEU A 399 -15.32 8.19 -29.94
CA LEU A 399 -15.41 7.46 -28.67
C LEU A 399 -16.57 6.46 -28.64
#